data_dbd7d0130e1cbe949e1d875c428dfd49
#
_entry.id   dbd7d0130e1cbe949e1d875c428dfd49
#
_cell.length_a   1.000
_cell.length_b   1.000
_cell.length_c   1.000
_cell.angle_alpha   90.00
_cell.angle_beta   90.00
_cell.angle_gamma   90.00
#
_symmetry.space_group_name_H-M   'P 1'
#
loop_
_entity.id
_entity.type
_entity.pdbx_description
1 polymer ?
#
loop_
_entity_poly.entity_id
_entity_poly.type
_entity_poly.pdbx_seq_one_letter_code
_entity_poly.pdbx_strand_id
1 'polypeptide(L)'
;MKHGKKYQDSVKAFDLTKQYDAEEAVSVLLETAKAKFDETIELHVRLGVDPRQADQQVRGVLVLPHGTGKTKRVLVIAKGAKADAAQAAGADFVGAEELIAKIQNDNWFDFDVMITTPDMMGMVGRIGRVLGPKGLMPNPKSGTVTMDVEKAIKEVKAGKVEYRLDKTAIIHCPIGKKSFGKEKLVENYTALMDAIVKAKPAAAKGQYIKSVTLASTMGPGVKVVGKN
;
A
#
# COMPACT_ATOMS: atom_id res chain seq x y z
N MET A 1 -24.49 -14.39 6.31
CA MET A 1 -24.88 -13.60 5.13
C MET A 1 -24.81 -14.49 3.89
N LYS A 2 -25.80 -14.43 2.99
CA LYS A 2 -25.72 -15.17 1.72
C LYS A 2 -24.92 -14.34 0.72
N HIS A 3 -23.83 -14.89 0.19
CA HIS A 3 -23.06 -14.26 -0.89
C HIS A 3 -23.86 -14.17 -2.19
N GLY A 4 -23.56 -13.17 -3.02
CA GLY A 4 -24.18 -13.00 -4.34
C GLY A 4 -23.83 -14.14 -5.30
N LYS A 5 -24.63 -14.33 -6.35
CA LYS A 5 -24.47 -15.42 -7.35
C LYS A 5 -23.07 -15.46 -7.96
N LYS A 6 -22.51 -14.31 -8.40
CA LYS A 6 -21.16 -14.23 -8.98
C LYS A 6 -20.06 -14.71 -8.05
N TYR A 7 -20.15 -14.38 -6.75
CA TYR A 7 -19.20 -14.85 -5.74
C TYR A 7 -19.31 -16.37 -5.57
N GLN A 8 -20.52 -16.90 -5.47
CA GLN A 8 -20.75 -18.35 -5.36
C GLN A 8 -20.21 -19.12 -6.58
N ASP A 9 -20.36 -18.56 -7.78
CA ASP A 9 -19.81 -19.14 -9.00
C ASP A 9 -18.28 -19.04 -9.08
N SER A 10 -17.68 -18.02 -8.48
CA SER A 10 -16.22 -17.89 -8.35
C SER A 10 -15.67 -18.90 -7.35
N VAL A 11 -16.36 -19.12 -6.23
CA VAL A 11 -15.96 -20.12 -5.21
C VAL A 11 -15.99 -21.56 -5.74
N LYS A 12 -16.89 -21.87 -6.66
CA LYS A 12 -16.97 -23.22 -7.28
C LYS A 12 -15.80 -23.52 -8.21
N ALA A 13 -15.07 -22.51 -8.68
CA ALA A 13 -14.01 -22.67 -9.66
C ALA A 13 -12.70 -23.24 -9.06
N PHE A 14 -12.54 -23.24 -7.72
CA PHE A 14 -11.33 -23.72 -7.05
C PHE A 14 -11.63 -24.23 -5.63
N ASP A 15 -10.69 -24.96 -5.03
CA ASP A 15 -10.81 -25.45 -3.66
C ASP A 15 -10.30 -24.39 -2.66
N LEU A 16 -11.20 -23.90 -1.80
CA LEU A 16 -10.91 -22.91 -0.74
C LEU A 16 -9.98 -23.44 0.36
N THR A 17 -9.87 -24.76 0.51
CA THR A 17 -9.05 -25.40 1.56
C THR A 17 -7.60 -25.59 1.12
N LYS A 18 -7.39 -25.78 -0.18
CA LYS A 18 -6.07 -25.99 -0.78
C LYS A 18 -5.21 -24.73 -0.70
N GLN A 19 -3.94 -24.91 -0.48
CA GLN A 19 -2.91 -23.87 -0.66
C GLN A 19 -2.29 -24.04 -2.05
N TYR A 20 -2.20 -22.94 -2.78
CA TYR A 20 -1.71 -22.89 -4.15
C TYR A 20 -0.33 -22.27 -4.19
N ASP A 21 0.49 -22.63 -5.17
CA ASP A 21 1.71 -21.86 -5.44
C ASP A 21 1.37 -20.45 -5.95
N ALA A 22 2.29 -19.51 -5.84
CA ALA A 22 2.04 -18.11 -6.18
C ALA A 22 1.52 -17.93 -7.61
N GLU A 23 2.09 -18.64 -8.57
CA GLU A 23 1.69 -18.56 -9.98
C GLU A 23 0.29 -19.16 -10.23
N GLU A 24 0.00 -20.30 -9.59
CA GLU A 24 -1.32 -20.94 -9.67
C GLU A 24 -2.38 -20.06 -8.99
N ALA A 25 -2.07 -19.52 -7.81
CA ALA A 25 -2.96 -18.64 -7.06
C ALA A 25 -3.35 -17.40 -7.85
N VAL A 26 -2.38 -16.74 -8.51
CA VAL A 26 -2.64 -15.59 -9.37
C VAL A 26 -3.51 -16.00 -10.58
N SER A 27 -3.27 -17.16 -11.19
CA SER A 27 -4.08 -17.65 -12.31
C SER A 27 -5.54 -17.87 -11.88
N VAL A 28 -5.77 -18.58 -10.78
CA VAL A 28 -7.11 -18.82 -10.20
C VAL A 28 -7.79 -17.49 -9.87
N LEU A 29 -7.04 -16.54 -9.31
CA LEU A 29 -7.57 -15.23 -8.93
C LEU A 29 -8.02 -14.42 -10.14
N LEU A 30 -7.26 -14.41 -11.24
CA LEU A 30 -7.63 -13.73 -12.48
C LEU A 30 -8.91 -14.32 -13.12
N GLU A 31 -9.10 -15.64 -13.04
CA GLU A 31 -10.31 -16.32 -13.51
C GLU A 31 -11.54 -16.01 -12.63
N THR A 32 -11.34 -15.86 -11.32
CA THR A 32 -12.40 -15.60 -10.35
C THR A 32 -12.78 -14.14 -10.23
N ALA A 33 -11.98 -13.21 -10.73
CA ALA A 33 -12.24 -11.77 -10.77
C ALA A 33 -13.25 -11.44 -11.91
N LYS A 34 -14.55 -11.45 -11.58
CA LYS A 34 -15.69 -11.34 -12.54
C LYS A 34 -16.40 -9.98 -12.50
N ALA A 35 -15.83 -8.95 -11.86
CA ALA A 35 -16.41 -7.62 -11.86
C ALA A 35 -16.30 -6.94 -13.23
N LYS A 36 -17.18 -5.95 -13.48
CA LYS A 36 -17.19 -5.16 -14.72
C LYS A 36 -16.17 -4.03 -14.76
N PHE A 37 -15.43 -3.84 -13.67
CA PHE A 37 -14.36 -2.85 -13.55
C PHE A 37 -13.01 -3.56 -13.35
N ASP A 38 -11.91 -2.84 -13.52
CA ASP A 38 -10.57 -3.36 -13.32
C ASP A 38 -10.29 -3.53 -11.82
N GLU A 39 -10.48 -4.78 -11.34
CA GLU A 39 -10.35 -5.14 -9.94
C GLU A 39 -8.91 -4.95 -9.44
N THR A 40 -8.77 -4.46 -8.22
CA THR A 40 -7.48 -4.45 -7.54
C THR A 40 -7.19 -5.82 -6.96
N ILE A 41 -5.97 -6.28 -7.15
CA ILE A 41 -5.45 -7.52 -6.54
C ILE A 41 -4.68 -7.12 -5.28
N GLU A 42 -5.04 -7.76 -4.18
CA GLU A 42 -4.50 -7.47 -2.86
C GLU A 42 -3.85 -8.71 -2.24
N LEU A 43 -2.74 -8.48 -1.55
CA LEU A 43 -2.03 -9.46 -0.77
C LEU A 43 -2.31 -9.24 0.72
N HIS A 44 -2.71 -10.29 1.41
CA HIS A 44 -2.95 -10.31 2.84
C HIS A 44 -2.03 -11.33 3.50
N VAL A 45 -1.14 -10.86 4.37
CA VAL A 45 -0.14 -11.70 5.07
C VAL A 45 -0.38 -11.62 6.56
N ARG A 46 -0.77 -12.74 7.17
CA ARG A 46 -0.87 -12.86 8.62
C ARG A 46 0.47 -13.25 9.19
N LEU A 47 0.96 -12.42 10.10
CA LEU A 47 2.25 -12.59 10.75
C LEU A 47 2.12 -13.19 12.16
N GLY A 48 3.17 -13.84 12.62
CA GLY A 48 3.30 -14.39 13.97
C GLY A 48 3.96 -13.40 14.94
N VAL A 49 3.49 -12.15 14.94
CA VAL A 49 3.99 -11.06 15.81
C VAL A 49 2.87 -10.52 16.68
N ASP A 50 3.22 -9.87 17.80
CA ASP A 50 2.25 -9.15 18.63
C ASP A 50 2.18 -7.68 18.22
N PRO A 51 1.07 -7.21 17.63
CA PRO A 51 0.94 -5.82 17.17
C PRO A 51 0.86 -4.80 18.31
N ARG A 52 0.73 -5.23 19.57
CA ARG A 52 0.69 -4.35 20.75
C ARG A 52 2.09 -3.92 21.18
N GLN A 53 3.12 -4.70 20.83
CA GLN A 53 4.51 -4.43 21.18
C GLN A 53 5.17 -3.57 20.11
N ALA A 54 5.78 -2.48 20.51
CA ALA A 54 6.40 -1.51 19.59
C ALA A 54 7.59 -2.10 18.80
N ASP A 55 8.33 -3.03 19.38
CA ASP A 55 9.47 -3.75 18.82
C ASP A 55 9.07 -4.83 17.79
N GLN A 56 7.78 -5.25 17.80
CA GLN A 56 7.21 -6.21 16.86
C GLN A 56 6.36 -5.56 15.76
N GLN A 57 6.28 -4.24 15.73
CA GLN A 57 5.58 -3.50 14.69
C GLN A 57 6.32 -3.59 13.35
N VAL A 58 5.68 -4.23 12.36
CA VAL A 58 6.19 -4.33 10.99
C VAL A 58 5.59 -3.21 10.15
N ARG A 59 6.45 -2.34 9.64
CA ARG A 59 6.09 -1.26 8.73
C ARG A 59 7.23 -1.01 7.77
N GLY A 60 6.93 -0.82 6.51
CA GLY A 60 7.93 -0.51 5.50
C GLY A 60 7.32 0.08 4.24
N VAL A 61 8.18 0.38 3.31
CA VAL A 61 7.84 0.88 1.99
C VAL A 61 8.59 0.11 0.93
N LEU A 62 7.97 -0.07 -0.20
CA LEU A 62 8.54 -0.73 -1.36
C LEU A 62 8.05 -0.03 -2.63
N VAL A 63 8.92 0.15 -3.59
CA VAL A 63 8.54 0.50 -4.96
C VAL A 63 8.31 -0.81 -5.71
N LEU A 64 7.07 -1.05 -6.13
CA LEU A 64 6.74 -2.26 -6.89
C LEU A 64 7.32 -2.17 -8.30
N PRO A 65 7.89 -3.25 -8.86
CA PRO A 65 8.48 -3.27 -10.21
C PRO A 65 7.53 -2.75 -11.29
N HIS A 66 6.24 -3.10 -11.20
CA HIS A 66 5.22 -2.68 -12.17
C HIS A 66 4.23 -1.66 -11.60
N GLY A 67 4.54 -1.08 -10.42
CA GLY A 67 3.64 -0.15 -9.73
C GLY A 67 2.33 -0.80 -9.26
N THR A 68 1.34 0.03 -8.94
CA THR A 68 0.03 -0.41 -8.44
C THR A 68 -1.11 -0.28 -9.45
N GLY A 69 -0.85 0.33 -10.62
CA GLY A 69 -1.88 0.66 -11.62
C GLY A 69 -2.79 1.82 -11.23
N LYS A 70 -2.41 2.60 -10.21
CA LYS A 70 -3.08 3.85 -9.84
C LYS A 70 -2.10 5.00 -9.97
N THR A 71 -2.48 6.05 -10.70
CA THR A 71 -1.77 7.33 -10.70
C THR A 71 -2.14 8.08 -9.44
N LYS A 72 -1.16 8.32 -8.55
CA LYS A 72 -1.37 9.05 -7.30
C LYS A 72 -1.16 10.54 -7.52
N ARG A 73 -2.08 11.35 -7.02
CA ARG A 73 -1.94 12.81 -6.97
C ARG A 73 -1.07 13.17 -5.78
N VAL A 74 0.04 13.84 -6.04
CA VAL A 74 1.06 14.17 -5.04
C VAL A 74 0.96 15.63 -4.65
N LEU A 75 0.71 15.89 -3.37
CA LEU A 75 0.80 17.20 -2.75
C LEU A 75 2.17 17.35 -2.11
N VAL A 76 2.86 18.45 -2.39
CA VAL A 76 4.15 18.77 -1.76
C VAL A 76 4.03 20.05 -0.96
N ILE A 77 4.42 19.97 0.32
CA ILE A 77 4.53 21.12 1.21
C ILE A 77 6.02 21.44 1.41
N ALA A 78 6.47 22.48 0.72
CA ALA A 78 7.87 22.94 0.77
C ALA A 78 7.97 24.44 0.51
N LYS A 79 9.09 25.07 0.89
CA LYS A 79 9.38 26.49 0.65
C LYS A 79 10.59 26.68 -0.26
N GLY A 80 10.60 27.79 -1.01
CA GLY A 80 11.72 28.22 -1.83
C GLY A 80 12.14 27.22 -2.91
N ALA A 81 13.42 27.08 -3.15
CA ALA A 81 13.96 26.22 -4.22
C ALA A 81 13.48 24.78 -4.20
N LYS A 82 13.03 24.24 -3.04
CA LYS A 82 12.47 22.90 -2.95
C LYS A 82 11.04 22.82 -3.51
N ALA A 83 10.28 23.92 -3.45
CA ALA A 83 8.99 24.00 -4.09
C ALA A 83 9.14 24.00 -5.63
N ASP A 84 10.11 24.78 -6.14
CA ASP A 84 10.41 24.82 -7.58
C ASP A 84 10.87 23.44 -8.09
N ALA A 85 11.75 22.77 -7.34
CA ALA A 85 12.22 21.42 -7.63
C ALA A 85 11.06 20.39 -7.62
N ALA A 86 10.11 20.52 -6.68
CA ALA A 86 8.93 19.67 -6.61
C ALA A 86 8.02 19.85 -7.83
N GLN A 87 7.84 21.08 -8.28
CA GLN A 87 7.07 21.39 -9.48
C GLN A 87 7.73 20.83 -10.74
N ALA A 88 9.05 21.00 -10.86
CA ALA A 88 9.83 20.43 -11.95
C ALA A 88 9.80 18.89 -11.97
N ALA A 89 9.77 18.24 -10.80
CA ALA A 89 9.63 16.79 -10.66
C ALA A 89 8.22 16.26 -10.97
N GLY A 90 7.26 17.15 -11.23
CA GLY A 90 5.91 16.81 -11.64
C GLY A 90 4.94 16.55 -10.47
N ALA A 91 5.11 17.21 -9.33
CA ALA A 91 4.07 17.21 -8.28
C ALA A 91 2.78 17.85 -8.80
N ASP A 92 1.63 17.31 -8.38
CA ASP A 92 0.33 17.80 -8.85
C ASP A 92 -0.08 19.08 -8.13
N PHE A 93 0.31 19.19 -6.86
CA PHE A 93 0.09 20.39 -6.04
C PHE A 93 1.37 20.71 -5.26
N VAL A 94 1.79 21.97 -5.34
CA VAL A 94 2.97 22.46 -4.62
C VAL A 94 2.62 23.76 -3.93
N GLY A 95 2.98 23.88 -2.67
CA GLY A 95 2.76 25.10 -1.91
C GLY A 95 3.28 25.00 -0.47
N ALA A 96 2.96 26.00 0.33
CA ALA A 96 3.40 26.09 1.71
C ALA A 96 2.20 26.26 2.67
N GLU A 97 2.12 27.40 3.32
CA GLU A 97 1.11 27.68 4.36
C GLU A 97 -0.30 27.80 3.81
N GLU A 98 -0.44 28.28 2.59
CA GLU A 98 -1.72 28.46 1.89
C GLU A 98 -2.45 27.12 1.67
N LEU A 99 -1.71 26.05 1.33
CA LEU A 99 -2.31 24.71 1.16
C LEU A 99 -2.67 24.08 2.50
N ILE A 100 -1.89 24.34 3.55
CA ILE A 100 -2.23 23.92 4.91
C ILE A 100 -3.53 24.60 5.37
N ALA A 101 -3.67 25.91 5.13
CA ALA A 101 -4.88 26.65 5.45
C ALA A 101 -6.09 26.14 4.64
N LYS A 102 -5.91 25.82 3.36
CA LYS A 102 -6.94 25.23 2.51
C LYS A 102 -7.41 23.86 3.02
N ILE A 103 -6.49 23.01 3.44
CA ILE A 103 -6.84 21.71 4.03
C ILE A 103 -7.65 21.91 5.33
N GLN A 104 -7.22 22.87 6.16
CA GLN A 104 -7.86 23.12 7.46
C GLN A 104 -9.24 23.75 7.35
N ASN A 105 -9.41 24.76 6.47
CA ASN A 105 -10.62 25.57 6.37
C ASN A 105 -11.64 24.97 5.43
N ASP A 106 -11.18 24.48 4.26
CA ASP A 106 -12.06 24.02 3.18
C ASP A 106 -12.25 22.50 3.17
N ASN A 107 -11.58 21.76 4.09
CA ASN A 107 -11.53 20.30 4.08
C ASN A 107 -11.13 19.74 2.71
N TRP A 108 -10.13 20.37 2.06
CA TRP A 108 -9.68 19.98 0.74
C TRP A 108 -8.72 18.79 0.82
N PHE A 109 -9.05 17.67 0.15
CA PHE A 109 -8.29 16.41 0.14
C PHE A 109 -8.17 15.80 -1.26
N ASP A 110 -8.06 16.63 -2.29
CA ASP A 110 -7.93 16.16 -3.67
C ASP A 110 -6.54 15.61 -4.03
N PHE A 111 -5.85 15.04 -3.05
CA PHE A 111 -4.56 14.40 -3.19
C PHE A 111 -4.53 13.04 -2.48
N ASP A 112 -3.66 12.15 -2.96
CA ASP A 112 -3.55 10.78 -2.44
C ASP A 112 -2.33 10.58 -1.54
N VAL A 113 -1.27 11.40 -1.74
CA VAL A 113 -0.04 11.38 -0.93
C VAL A 113 0.42 12.80 -0.67
N MET A 114 0.81 13.05 0.59
CA MET A 114 1.45 14.31 0.99
C MET A 114 2.94 14.06 1.25
N ILE A 115 3.79 14.85 0.60
CA ILE A 115 5.24 14.90 0.85
C ILE A 115 5.55 16.25 1.49
N THR A 116 6.39 16.27 2.50
CA THR A 116 6.78 17.51 3.16
C THR A 116 8.28 17.53 3.48
N THR A 117 8.85 18.71 3.53
CA THR A 117 10.18 18.91 4.09
C THR A 117 10.13 18.92 5.62
N PRO A 118 11.19 18.49 6.32
CA PRO A 118 11.24 18.50 7.78
C PRO A 118 10.92 19.87 8.39
N ASP A 119 11.32 20.94 7.72
CA ASP A 119 11.11 22.32 8.16
C ASP A 119 9.61 22.69 8.26
N MET A 120 8.81 22.14 7.35
CA MET A 120 7.36 22.38 7.29
C MET A 120 6.55 21.43 8.18
N MET A 121 7.19 20.38 8.72
CA MET A 121 6.50 19.35 9.51
C MET A 121 5.83 19.91 10.77
N GLY A 122 6.39 20.94 11.39
CA GLY A 122 5.80 21.61 12.55
C GLY A 122 4.43 22.23 12.24
N MET A 123 4.25 22.79 11.04
CA MET A 123 2.96 23.35 10.60
C MET A 123 2.00 22.27 10.14
N VAL A 124 2.47 21.27 9.40
CA VAL A 124 1.68 20.09 9.02
C VAL A 124 1.17 19.33 10.25
N GLY A 125 1.97 19.30 11.34
CA GLY A 125 1.58 18.69 12.61
C GLY A 125 0.30 19.28 13.22
N ARG A 126 0.01 20.57 13.00
CA ARG A 126 -1.20 21.24 13.51
C ARG A 126 -2.48 20.66 12.89
N ILE A 127 -2.41 20.22 11.62
CA ILE A 127 -3.52 19.59 10.91
C ILE A 127 -3.50 18.05 11.01
N GLY A 128 -2.61 17.49 11.84
CA GLY A 128 -2.48 16.04 12.03
C GLY A 128 -3.75 15.34 12.48
N ARG A 129 -4.62 16.03 13.25
CA ARG A 129 -5.93 15.50 13.67
C ARG A 129 -6.87 15.22 12.48
N VAL A 130 -6.70 15.94 11.39
CA VAL A 130 -7.52 15.80 10.17
C VAL A 130 -6.87 14.82 9.18
N LEU A 131 -5.53 14.89 9.03
CA LEU A 131 -4.78 14.02 8.13
C LEU A 131 -4.63 12.59 8.65
N GLY A 132 -4.48 12.40 9.97
CA GLY A 132 -4.23 11.12 10.59
C GLY A 132 -5.29 10.05 10.30
N PRO A 133 -6.58 10.31 10.57
CA PRO A 133 -7.66 9.36 10.29
C PRO A 133 -7.81 8.98 8.81
N LYS A 134 -7.40 9.89 7.91
CA LYS A 134 -7.42 9.68 6.45
C LYS A 134 -6.17 8.95 5.92
N GLY A 135 -5.16 8.69 6.78
CA GLY A 135 -3.90 8.07 6.37
C GLY A 135 -2.99 8.97 5.50
N LEU A 136 -3.27 10.28 5.46
CA LEU A 136 -2.54 11.25 4.64
C LEU A 136 -1.39 11.95 5.38
N MET A 137 -1.18 11.62 6.67
CA MET A 137 -0.14 12.24 7.47
C MET A 137 1.25 11.81 7.01
N PRO A 138 2.15 12.75 6.64
CA PRO A 138 3.52 12.43 6.26
C PRO A 138 4.29 11.76 7.40
N ASN A 139 5.18 10.83 7.04
CA ASN A 139 5.98 10.10 8.01
C ASN A 139 7.41 9.88 7.50
N PRO A 140 8.45 10.14 8.32
CA PRO A 140 9.84 9.86 7.94
C PRO A 140 10.09 8.39 7.56
N LYS A 141 9.44 7.45 8.26
CA LYS A 141 9.59 6.00 7.99
C LYS A 141 9.04 5.58 6.63
N SER A 142 8.05 6.29 6.10
CA SER A 142 7.54 6.07 4.74
C SER A 142 8.27 6.90 3.67
N GLY A 143 9.26 7.71 4.10
CA GLY A 143 10.01 8.57 3.20
C GLY A 143 9.18 9.69 2.58
N THR A 144 8.07 10.07 3.21
CA THR A 144 7.21 11.20 2.81
C THR A 144 7.59 12.49 3.54
N VAL A 145 8.48 12.42 4.53
CA VAL A 145 9.18 13.57 5.13
C VAL A 145 10.64 13.47 4.72
N THR A 146 11.07 14.28 3.78
CA THR A 146 12.43 14.21 3.22
C THR A 146 12.92 15.56 2.72
N MET A 147 14.24 15.74 2.67
CA MET A 147 14.89 16.87 2.02
C MET A 147 15.00 16.67 0.50
N ASP A 148 15.03 15.42 0.04
CA ASP A 148 15.08 15.05 -1.38
C ASP A 148 13.66 14.81 -1.92
N VAL A 149 13.01 15.92 -2.24
CA VAL A 149 11.59 15.92 -2.67
C VAL A 149 11.45 15.31 -4.06
N GLU A 150 12.40 15.54 -4.97
CA GLU A 150 12.34 15.03 -6.34
C GLU A 150 12.33 13.50 -6.39
N LYS A 151 13.24 12.88 -5.63
CA LYS A 151 13.31 11.42 -5.52
C LYS A 151 12.03 10.84 -4.95
N ALA A 152 11.50 11.45 -3.88
CA ALA A 152 10.27 11.01 -3.24
C ALA A 152 9.07 11.07 -4.20
N ILE A 153 8.94 12.14 -5.01
CA ILE A 153 7.87 12.27 -6.01
C ILE A 153 8.00 11.16 -7.07
N LYS A 154 9.21 10.95 -7.61
CA LYS A 154 9.47 9.91 -8.61
C LYS A 154 9.11 8.52 -8.08
N GLU A 155 9.51 8.18 -6.85
CA GLU A 155 9.19 6.91 -6.20
C GLU A 155 7.67 6.73 -6.01
N VAL A 156 6.96 7.77 -5.54
CA VAL A 156 5.51 7.71 -5.32
C VAL A 156 4.78 7.52 -6.65
N LYS A 157 5.20 8.22 -7.71
CA LYS A 157 4.62 8.08 -9.05
C LYS A 157 5.00 6.75 -9.72
N ALA A 158 6.16 6.17 -9.40
CA ALA A 158 6.56 4.84 -9.82
C ALA A 158 5.78 3.71 -9.14
N GLY A 159 4.92 4.02 -8.17
CA GLY A 159 4.09 3.01 -7.49
C GLY A 159 4.65 2.55 -6.15
N LYS A 160 5.24 3.47 -5.38
CA LYS A 160 5.62 3.23 -3.99
C LYS A 160 4.41 2.85 -3.16
N VAL A 161 4.50 1.71 -2.50
CA VAL A 161 3.47 1.17 -1.59
C VAL A 161 4.02 1.16 -0.17
N GLU A 162 3.22 1.62 0.75
CA GLU A 162 3.48 1.47 2.18
C GLU A 162 2.70 0.26 2.70
N TYR A 163 3.36 -0.60 3.47
CA TYR A 163 2.73 -1.67 4.21
C TYR A 163 2.90 -1.48 5.70
N ARG A 164 1.85 -1.78 6.44
CA ARG A 164 1.81 -1.65 7.89
C ARG A 164 1.01 -2.78 8.50
N LEU A 165 1.51 -3.30 9.62
CA LEU A 165 0.81 -4.28 10.44
C LEU A 165 -0.46 -3.65 11.05
N ASP A 166 -1.59 -4.34 10.96
CA ASP A 166 -2.83 -3.96 11.62
C ASP A 166 -2.91 -4.50 13.07
N LYS A 167 -4.03 -4.23 13.73
CA LYS A 167 -4.28 -4.70 15.12
C LYS A 167 -4.46 -6.22 15.22
N THR A 168 -4.70 -6.91 14.12
CA THR A 168 -4.91 -8.37 14.03
C THR A 168 -3.66 -9.12 13.55
N ALA A 169 -2.52 -8.42 13.47
CA ALA A 169 -1.25 -8.92 12.98
C ALA A 169 -1.31 -9.32 11.48
N ILE A 170 -2.07 -8.59 10.68
CA ILE A 170 -2.17 -8.80 9.24
C ILE A 170 -1.63 -7.56 8.50
N ILE A 171 -0.90 -7.80 7.42
CA ILE A 171 -0.53 -6.78 6.44
C ILE A 171 -1.48 -6.90 5.26
N HIS A 172 -2.07 -5.79 4.84
CA HIS A 172 -2.93 -5.67 3.67
C HIS A 172 -2.27 -4.73 2.67
N CYS A 173 -2.00 -5.21 1.45
CA CYS A 173 -1.25 -4.43 0.47
C CYS A 173 -1.72 -4.72 -0.96
N PRO A 174 -2.01 -3.70 -1.78
CA PRO A 174 -2.31 -3.89 -3.19
C PRO A 174 -1.04 -4.26 -3.95
N ILE A 175 -1.13 -5.27 -4.82
CA ILE A 175 -0.03 -5.71 -5.70
C ILE A 175 -0.23 -5.33 -7.16
N GLY A 176 -1.40 -4.83 -7.53
CA GLY A 176 -1.68 -4.38 -8.89
C GLY A 176 -3.15 -4.45 -9.26
N LYS A 177 -3.40 -4.40 -10.55
CA LYS A 177 -4.73 -4.49 -11.17
C LYS A 177 -4.87 -5.80 -11.94
N LYS A 178 -6.11 -6.25 -12.13
CA LYS A 178 -6.42 -7.42 -12.97
C LYS A 178 -5.83 -7.27 -14.38
N SER A 179 -5.85 -6.06 -14.93
CA SER A 179 -5.30 -5.70 -16.24
C SER A 179 -3.79 -5.92 -16.40
N PHE A 180 -3.04 -6.09 -15.31
CA PHE A 180 -1.59 -6.33 -15.36
C PHE A 180 -1.24 -7.71 -15.95
N GLY A 181 -2.14 -8.67 -15.83
CA GLY A 181 -1.87 -10.05 -16.21
C GLY A 181 -1.04 -10.81 -15.18
N LYS A 182 -0.83 -12.12 -15.44
CA LYS A 182 -0.21 -13.05 -14.49
C LYS A 182 1.24 -12.67 -14.16
N GLU A 183 2.08 -12.45 -15.15
CA GLU A 183 3.52 -12.26 -14.98
C GLU A 183 3.84 -11.07 -14.06
N LYS A 184 3.30 -9.89 -14.37
CA LYS A 184 3.52 -8.67 -13.59
C LYS A 184 3.01 -8.77 -12.14
N LEU A 185 1.88 -9.47 -11.95
CA LEU A 185 1.34 -9.68 -10.60
C LEU A 185 2.21 -10.63 -9.77
N VAL A 186 2.79 -11.67 -10.39
CA VAL A 186 3.71 -12.60 -9.72
C VAL A 186 5.02 -11.90 -9.34
N GLU A 187 5.56 -11.06 -10.21
CA GLU A 187 6.76 -10.26 -9.90
C GLU A 187 6.51 -9.28 -8.75
N ASN A 188 5.39 -8.54 -8.79
CA ASN A 188 5.01 -7.64 -7.70
C ASN A 188 4.77 -8.40 -6.38
N TYR A 189 4.11 -9.57 -6.44
CA TYR A 189 3.92 -10.45 -5.29
C TYR A 189 5.26 -10.87 -4.68
N THR A 190 6.18 -11.36 -5.51
CA THR A 190 7.49 -11.83 -5.05
C THR A 190 8.29 -10.70 -4.41
N ALA A 191 8.35 -9.53 -5.04
CA ALA A 191 9.03 -8.36 -4.50
C ALA A 191 8.46 -7.94 -3.13
N LEU A 192 7.14 -7.95 -2.97
CA LEU A 192 6.50 -7.58 -1.72
C LEU A 192 6.72 -8.64 -0.62
N MET A 193 6.62 -9.92 -0.96
CA MET A 193 6.87 -11.01 -0.01
C MET A 193 8.32 -10.99 0.49
N ASP A 194 9.29 -10.78 -0.39
CA ASP A 194 10.70 -10.66 -0.02
C ASP A 194 10.95 -9.47 0.92
N ALA A 195 10.30 -8.33 0.67
CA ALA A 195 10.37 -7.18 1.55
C ALA A 195 9.78 -7.46 2.93
N ILE A 196 8.64 -8.17 3.02
CA ILE A 196 8.01 -8.56 4.28
C ILE A 196 8.90 -9.53 5.06
N VAL A 197 9.49 -10.53 4.38
CA VAL A 197 10.41 -11.49 5.01
C VAL A 197 11.66 -10.80 5.57
N LYS A 198 12.26 -9.89 4.80
CA LYS A 198 13.41 -9.08 5.25
C LYS A 198 13.09 -8.15 6.43
N ALA A 199 11.83 -7.72 6.54
CA ALA A 199 11.36 -6.85 7.62
C ALA A 199 11.05 -7.60 8.93
N LYS A 200 11.37 -8.90 9.04
CA LYS A 200 11.14 -9.71 10.25
C LYS A 200 11.83 -9.07 11.46
N PRO A 201 11.10 -8.71 12.52
CA PRO A 201 11.70 -8.20 13.74
C PRO A 201 12.52 -9.26 14.46
N ALA A 202 13.64 -8.88 15.08
CA ALA A 202 14.46 -9.80 15.88
C ALA A 202 13.70 -10.38 17.08
N ALA A 203 12.73 -9.63 17.61
CA ALA A 203 11.86 -10.06 18.71
C ALA A 203 10.79 -11.09 18.30
N ALA A 204 10.57 -11.33 17.00
CA ALA A 204 9.59 -12.30 16.52
C ALA A 204 10.08 -13.73 16.71
N LYS A 205 9.44 -14.46 17.63
CA LYS A 205 9.72 -15.87 17.93
C LYS A 205 8.77 -16.80 17.18
N GLY A 206 9.26 -17.97 16.79
CA GLY A 206 8.49 -19.00 16.10
C GLY A 206 8.21 -18.69 14.63
N GLN A 207 7.06 -19.18 14.14
CA GLN A 207 6.67 -19.03 12.73
C GLN A 207 6.26 -17.59 12.43
N TYR A 208 7.03 -16.91 11.56
CA TYR A 208 6.78 -15.49 11.22
C TYR A 208 5.61 -15.32 10.28
N ILE A 209 5.55 -16.08 9.18
CA ILE A 209 4.41 -16.05 8.25
C ILE A 209 3.44 -17.16 8.62
N LYS A 210 2.25 -16.80 9.12
CA LYS A 210 1.21 -17.77 9.49
C LYS A 210 0.32 -18.17 8.33
N SER A 211 -0.09 -17.21 7.51
CA SER A 211 -0.88 -17.46 6.31
C SER A 211 -0.71 -16.33 5.30
N VAL A 212 -0.81 -16.67 4.03
CA VAL A 212 -0.78 -15.76 2.89
C VAL A 212 -2.04 -15.98 2.08
N THR A 213 -2.71 -14.90 1.70
CA THR A 213 -3.94 -14.96 0.91
C THR A 213 -3.91 -13.85 -0.14
N LEU A 214 -4.25 -14.18 -1.37
CA LEU A 214 -4.50 -13.22 -2.44
C LEU A 214 -6.00 -13.06 -2.61
N ALA A 215 -6.46 -11.86 -2.85
CA ALA A 215 -7.87 -11.57 -3.12
C ALA A 215 -8.02 -10.50 -4.20
N SER A 216 -9.06 -10.62 -5.01
CA SER A 216 -9.53 -9.52 -5.85
C SER A 216 -10.62 -8.74 -5.12
N THR A 217 -10.88 -7.49 -5.55
CA THR A 217 -11.82 -6.58 -4.88
C THR A 217 -13.18 -7.22 -4.57
N MET A 218 -13.71 -8.03 -5.48
CA MET A 218 -15.05 -8.64 -5.34
C MET A 218 -15.00 -10.17 -5.31
N GLY A 219 -13.81 -10.76 -5.39
CA GLY A 219 -13.61 -12.20 -5.46
C GLY A 219 -13.37 -12.87 -4.10
N PRO A 220 -13.34 -14.20 -4.07
CA PRO A 220 -12.93 -14.97 -2.91
C PRO A 220 -11.40 -14.88 -2.68
N GLY A 221 -10.98 -15.11 -1.43
CA GLY A 221 -9.57 -15.21 -1.09
C GLY A 221 -8.98 -16.56 -1.48
N VAL A 222 -7.85 -16.54 -2.18
CA VAL A 222 -7.07 -17.72 -2.58
C VAL A 222 -5.87 -17.86 -1.66
N LYS A 223 -5.76 -18.99 -0.96
CA LYS A 223 -4.62 -19.26 -0.05
C LYS A 223 -3.37 -19.60 -0.85
N VAL A 224 -2.26 -18.99 -0.43
CA VAL A 224 -0.95 -19.21 -1.06
C VAL A 224 -0.01 -19.90 -0.08
N VAL A 225 0.84 -20.79 -0.57
CA VAL A 225 1.90 -21.42 0.23
C VAL A 225 2.85 -20.33 0.74
N GLY A 226 2.91 -20.16 2.06
CA GLY A 226 3.83 -19.20 2.69
C GLY A 226 5.27 -19.72 2.59
N LYS A 227 6.15 -18.97 1.95
CA LYS A 227 7.60 -19.20 2.09
C LYS A 227 8.02 -18.72 3.49
N ASN A 228 8.49 -19.61 4.35
CA ASN A 228 9.09 -19.31 5.65
C ASN A 228 10.53 -18.81 5.48
#